data_a2441cf959a223c8aa197286b2f427b5
#
_entry.id   a2441cf959a223c8aa197286b2f427b5
#
_cell.length_a   1.000
_cell.length_b   1.000
_cell.length_c   1.000
_cell.angle_alpha   90.00
_cell.angle_beta   90.00
_cell.angle_gamma   90.00
#
_symmetry.space_group_name_H-M   'P 1'
#
loop_
_entity.id
_entity.type
_entity.pdbx_description
1 polymer ?
#
loop_
_entity_poly.entity_id
_entity_poly.type
_entity_poly.pdbx_seq_one_letter_code
_entity_poly.pdbx_strand_id
1 'polypeptide(L)'
;FSAGFPEILDAQQIFNKEPVIFWGLATAFEDFQLNNLKNLKKLINYGEVIGETLYTLGSQGMLDNNRISYKIPFPVAWDKISPVDPSNASVDTKKMIERDFPEFEKLPESTQNKILEQVMAYYKSKKFSAATFENYQLRGTPSTLMIDQKGILRGKWFGSGFGLTNEIKRILDE
;
A
#
# COMPACT_ATOMS: atom_id res chain seq x y z
N PHE A 1 6.50 -1.27 5.86
CA PHE A 1 6.37 -2.72 5.57
C PHE A 1 6.62 -3.56 6.81
N SER A 2 7.70 -3.33 7.53
CA SER A 2 8.16 -4.18 8.64
C SER A 2 7.29 -4.12 9.89
N ALA A 3 6.75 -2.97 10.25
CA ALA A 3 5.99 -2.81 11.50
C ALA A 3 4.61 -3.51 11.48
N GLY A 4 4.00 -3.70 10.31
CA GLY A 4 2.70 -4.38 10.18
C GLY A 4 2.78 -5.89 10.01
N PHE A 5 3.95 -6.43 9.67
CA PHE A 5 4.08 -7.85 9.37
C PHE A 5 3.85 -8.77 10.57
N PRO A 6 4.37 -8.49 11.77
CA PRO A 6 4.09 -9.30 12.95
C PRO A 6 2.58 -9.41 13.23
N GLU A 7 1.84 -8.31 13.15
CA GLU A 7 0.39 -8.29 13.36
C GLU A 7 -0.35 -9.18 12.34
N ILE A 8 0.10 -9.20 11.08
CA ILE A 8 -0.50 -10.06 10.03
C ILE A 8 -0.17 -11.53 10.29
N LEU A 9 1.05 -11.86 10.71
CA LEU A 9 1.46 -13.22 11.03
C LEU A 9 0.69 -13.77 12.23
N ASP A 10 0.55 -12.97 13.27
CA ASP A 10 -0.24 -13.32 14.46
C ASP A 10 -1.72 -13.54 14.10
N ALA A 11 -2.31 -12.64 13.31
CA ALA A 11 -3.67 -12.79 12.84
C ALA A 11 -3.85 -14.07 11.99
N GLN A 12 -2.92 -14.37 11.09
CA GLN A 12 -2.95 -15.59 10.29
C GLN A 12 -2.90 -16.85 11.18
N GLN A 13 -2.09 -16.84 12.22
CA GLN A 13 -2.01 -17.96 13.16
C GLN A 13 -3.30 -18.14 13.95
N ILE A 14 -3.90 -17.03 14.43
CA ILE A 14 -5.15 -17.02 15.19
C ILE A 14 -6.30 -17.57 14.34
N PHE A 15 -6.40 -17.13 13.08
CA PHE A 15 -7.51 -17.45 12.19
C PHE A 15 -7.22 -18.61 11.21
N ASN A 16 -6.24 -19.46 11.51
CA ASN A 16 -5.82 -20.53 10.60
C ASN A 16 -6.88 -21.62 10.35
N LYS A 17 -7.94 -21.69 11.17
CA LYS A 17 -9.07 -22.60 11.04
C LYS A 17 -10.37 -21.92 10.63
N GLU A 18 -10.34 -20.60 10.49
CA GLU A 18 -11.47 -19.78 10.09
C GLU A 18 -11.47 -19.55 8.57
N PRO A 19 -12.61 -19.22 7.96
CA PRO A 19 -12.71 -18.95 6.54
C PRO A 19 -12.10 -17.57 6.18
N VAL A 20 -10.86 -17.34 6.61
CA VAL A 20 -10.10 -16.10 6.39
C VAL A 20 -8.93 -16.38 5.47
N ILE A 21 -8.83 -15.62 4.40
CA ILE A 21 -7.72 -15.70 3.46
C ILE A 21 -6.85 -14.47 3.60
N PHE A 22 -5.56 -14.68 3.88
CA PHE A 22 -4.54 -13.64 3.85
C PHE A 22 -3.86 -13.63 2.49
N TRP A 23 -3.74 -12.46 1.91
CA TRP A 23 -3.16 -12.28 0.61
C TRP A 23 -2.31 -11.00 0.57
N GLY A 24 -1.10 -11.11 0.06
CA GLY A 24 -0.21 -9.97 -0.14
C GLY A 24 -0.30 -9.44 -1.57
N LEU A 25 -0.11 -8.13 -1.71
CA LEU A 25 0.04 -7.49 -3.00
C LEU A 25 1.28 -6.61 -3.00
N ALA A 26 2.25 -6.98 -3.82
CA ALA A 26 3.43 -6.14 -4.06
C ALA A 26 3.02 -5.01 -5.01
N THR A 27 2.61 -3.88 -4.45
CA THR A 27 2.29 -2.66 -5.19
C THR A 27 3.50 -1.72 -5.22
N ALA A 28 3.48 -0.71 -6.06
CA ALA A 28 4.47 0.35 -6.12
C ALA A 28 3.87 1.67 -5.67
N PHE A 29 4.57 2.32 -4.75
CA PHE A 29 4.28 3.68 -4.33
C PHE A 29 5.44 4.62 -4.72
N GLU A 30 6.61 4.14 -4.53
CA GLU A 30 7.93 4.61 -4.97
C GLU A 30 8.66 3.42 -5.61
N ASP A 31 9.90 3.49 -5.95
CA ASP A 31 10.69 2.36 -6.47
C ASP A 31 10.03 1.56 -7.61
N PHE A 32 9.21 2.22 -8.44
CA PHE A 32 8.43 1.55 -9.49
C PHE A 32 9.24 0.61 -10.37
N GLN A 33 10.50 0.97 -10.70
CA GLN A 33 11.39 0.16 -11.54
C GLN A 33 11.87 -1.10 -10.82
N LEU A 34 12.00 -1.03 -9.50
CA LEU A 34 12.44 -2.14 -8.65
C LEU A 34 11.29 -3.09 -8.30
N ASN A 35 10.05 -2.59 -8.33
CA ASN A 35 8.86 -3.42 -8.11
C ASN A 35 8.50 -4.21 -9.37
N ASN A 36 9.21 -5.29 -9.59
CA ASN A 36 9.02 -6.20 -10.71
C ASN A 36 8.97 -7.66 -10.25
N LEU A 37 8.45 -8.54 -11.11
CA LEU A 37 8.26 -9.95 -10.78
C LEU A 37 9.56 -10.67 -10.38
N LYS A 38 10.70 -10.29 -10.95
CA LYS A 38 12.00 -10.89 -10.61
C LYS A 38 12.36 -10.61 -9.15
N ASN A 39 12.21 -9.36 -8.73
CA ASN A 39 12.53 -8.94 -7.36
C ASN A 39 11.50 -9.46 -6.36
N LEU A 40 10.22 -9.53 -6.73
CA LEU A 40 9.20 -10.18 -5.91
C LEU A 40 9.52 -11.67 -5.68
N LYS A 41 9.96 -12.40 -6.70
CA LYS A 41 10.38 -13.81 -6.55
C LYS A 41 11.59 -13.94 -5.61
N LYS A 42 12.53 -13.00 -5.62
CA LYS A 42 13.66 -13.00 -4.69
C LYS A 42 13.20 -12.79 -3.24
N LEU A 43 12.27 -11.86 -3.02
CA LEU A 43 11.68 -11.64 -1.70
C LEU A 43 10.97 -12.91 -1.19
N ILE A 44 10.10 -13.51 -2.00
CA ILE A 44 9.32 -14.69 -1.58
C ILE A 44 10.20 -15.90 -1.33
N ASN A 45 11.16 -16.16 -2.22
CA ASN A 45 11.97 -17.38 -2.17
C ASN A 45 13.15 -17.28 -1.19
N TYR A 46 13.74 -16.11 -1.05
CA TYR A 46 15.01 -15.92 -0.34
C TYR A 46 14.95 -14.86 0.77
N GLY A 47 13.81 -14.15 0.92
CA GLY A 47 13.70 -13.03 1.85
C GLY A 47 14.48 -11.78 1.43
N GLU A 48 15.06 -11.75 0.22
CA GLU A 48 15.90 -10.64 -0.26
C GLU A 48 15.07 -9.39 -0.48
N VAL A 49 15.44 -8.29 0.15
CA VAL A 49 14.79 -6.98 0.00
C VAL A 49 15.70 -6.00 -0.75
N ILE A 50 15.08 -5.03 -1.39
CA ILE A 50 15.74 -4.03 -2.24
C ILE A 50 15.13 -2.64 -2.05
N GLY A 51 15.75 -1.62 -2.64
CA GLY A 51 15.21 -0.25 -2.69
C GLY A 51 14.97 0.35 -1.31
N GLU A 52 13.93 1.13 -1.17
CA GLU A 52 13.57 1.78 0.09
C GLU A 52 13.32 0.80 1.23
N THR A 53 12.78 -0.39 0.94
CA THR A 53 12.61 -1.44 1.94
C THR A 53 13.95 -1.89 2.52
N LEU A 54 14.96 -2.08 1.66
CA LEU A 54 16.32 -2.42 2.09
C LEU A 54 16.92 -1.34 2.97
N TYR A 55 16.80 -0.08 2.54
CA TYR A 55 17.32 1.06 3.29
C TYR A 55 16.64 1.18 4.68
N THR A 56 15.31 1.17 4.70
CA THR A 56 14.54 1.35 5.93
C THR A 56 14.78 0.21 6.92
N LEU A 57 14.66 -1.05 6.49
CA LEU A 57 14.87 -2.20 7.38
C LEU A 57 16.33 -2.36 7.79
N GLY A 58 17.27 -2.05 6.90
CA GLY A 58 18.69 -2.07 7.18
C GLY A 58 19.09 -1.05 8.25
N SER A 59 18.58 0.18 8.16
CA SER A 59 18.84 1.23 9.17
C SER A 59 18.26 0.90 10.54
N GLN A 60 17.21 0.08 10.59
CA GLN A 60 16.59 -0.40 11.82
C GLN A 60 17.22 -1.70 12.37
N GLY A 61 18.23 -2.25 11.70
CA GLY A 61 18.88 -3.51 12.10
C GLY A 61 17.97 -4.74 11.98
N MET A 62 16.95 -4.69 11.12
CA MET A 62 15.93 -5.74 10.96
C MET A 62 16.27 -6.76 9.88
N LEU A 63 17.43 -6.65 9.26
CA LEU A 63 17.86 -7.54 8.18
C LEU A 63 19.10 -8.35 8.59
N ASP A 64 19.14 -9.59 8.14
CA ASP A 64 20.34 -10.41 8.10
C ASP A 64 20.80 -10.56 6.65
N ASN A 65 21.99 -10.05 6.33
CA ASN A 65 22.56 -10.09 4.97
C ASN A 65 21.56 -9.62 3.88
N ASN A 66 20.91 -8.48 4.08
CA ASN A 66 19.87 -7.90 3.22
C ASN A 66 18.61 -8.77 3.08
N ARG A 67 18.34 -9.64 4.02
CA ARG A 67 17.19 -10.54 4.02
C ARG A 67 16.36 -10.37 5.28
N ILE A 68 15.05 -10.50 5.11
CA ILE A 68 14.12 -10.63 6.23
C ILE A 68 14.29 -11.99 6.89
N SER A 69 14.18 -12.04 8.23
CA SER A 69 14.38 -13.27 9.03
C SER A 69 13.18 -14.22 9.04
N TYR A 70 12.06 -13.83 8.45
CA TYR A 70 10.81 -14.59 8.42
C TYR A 70 10.39 -14.92 6.98
N LYS A 71 9.59 -15.98 6.83
CA LYS A 71 8.95 -16.30 5.56
C LYS A 71 7.58 -15.64 5.49
N ILE A 72 7.18 -15.22 4.30
CA ILE A 72 5.83 -14.74 4.02
C ILE A 72 4.95 -15.98 3.83
N PRO A 73 3.99 -16.27 4.75
CA PRO A 73 3.29 -17.55 4.77
C PRO A 73 1.99 -17.55 3.94
N PHE A 74 1.75 -16.53 3.13
CA PHE A 74 0.57 -16.38 2.29
C PHE A 74 0.96 -16.01 0.85
N PRO A 75 0.06 -16.25 -0.13
CA PRO A 75 0.31 -15.88 -1.51
C PRO A 75 0.54 -14.38 -1.67
N VAL A 76 1.47 -14.01 -2.55
CA VAL A 76 1.73 -12.61 -2.89
C VAL A 76 1.62 -12.45 -4.41
N ALA A 77 0.72 -11.58 -4.83
CA ALA A 77 0.59 -11.16 -6.22
C ALA A 77 1.44 -9.91 -6.49
N TRP A 78 1.63 -9.64 -7.77
CA TRP A 78 2.27 -8.43 -8.24
C TRP A 78 1.21 -7.49 -8.83
N ASP A 79 1.23 -6.22 -8.41
CA ASP A 79 0.29 -5.21 -8.89
C ASP A 79 0.60 -4.83 -10.35
N LYS A 80 -0.43 -4.47 -11.08
CA LYS A 80 -0.29 -3.99 -12.45
C LYS A 80 0.29 -2.57 -12.44
N ILE A 81 1.52 -2.44 -12.91
CA ILE A 81 2.21 -1.16 -13.09
C ILE A 81 2.06 -0.73 -14.55
N SER A 82 1.63 0.49 -14.78
CA SER A 82 1.44 1.07 -16.12
C SER A 82 2.08 2.45 -16.21
N PRO A 83 2.61 2.85 -17.38
CA PRO A 83 3.00 4.23 -17.62
C PRO A 83 1.81 5.17 -17.45
N VAL A 84 2.06 6.36 -16.91
CA VAL A 84 1.07 7.44 -16.79
C VAL A 84 1.21 8.36 -17.99
N ASP A 85 0.07 8.78 -18.55
CA ASP A 85 0.03 9.86 -19.54
C ASP A 85 0.03 11.22 -18.82
N PRO A 86 1.09 12.03 -18.94
CA PRO A 86 1.18 13.33 -18.29
C PRO A 86 0.09 14.32 -18.73
N SER A 87 -0.56 14.10 -19.87
CA SER A 87 -1.69 14.94 -20.32
C SER A 87 -2.88 14.89 -19.38
N ASN A 88 -3.02 13.82 -18.60
CA ASN A 88 -4.08 13.64 -17.60
C ASN A 88 -3.81 14.36 -16.28
N ALA A 89 -2.64 14.97 -16.09
CA ALA A 89 -2.23 15.56 -14.81
C ALA A 89 -3.26 16.58 -14.25
N SER A 90 -3.91 17.38 -15.12
CA SER A 90 -4.92 18.33 -14.69
C SER A 90 -6.17 17.64 -14.16
N VAL A 91 -6.65 16.60 -14.83
CA VAL A 91 -7.83 15.81 -14.42
C VAL A 91 -7.55 15.08 -13.11
N ASP A 92 -6.37 14.47 -13.00
CA ASP A 92 -5.98 13.72 -11.79
C ASP A 92 -5.77 14.66 -10.60
N THR A 93 -5.22 15.87 -10.83
CA THR A 93 -5.12 16.93 -9.82
C THR A 93 -6.50 17.29 -9.27
N LYS A 94 -7.46 17.54 -10.14
CA LYS A 94 -8.83 17.88 -9.72
C LYS A 94 -9.45 16.76 -8.88
N LYS A 95 -9.37 15.52 -9.34
CA LYS A 95 -9.87 14.34 -8.60
C LYS A 95 -9.25 14.20 -7.21
N MET A 96 -7.93 14.42 -7.11
CA MET A 96 -7.24 14.35 -5.82
C MET A 96 -7.68 15.46 -4.88
N ILE A 97 -7.83 16.69 -5.38
CA ILE A 97 -8.32 17.82 -4.58
C ILE A 97 -9.73 17.55 -4.06
N GLU A 98 -10.65 17.15 -4.92
CA GLU A 98 -12.04 16.83 -4.54
C GLU A 98 -12.10 15.72 -3.47
N ARG A 99 -11.21 14.75 -3.54
CA ARG A 99 -11.16 13.61 -2.62
C ARG A 99 -10.53 13.95 -1.27
N ASP A 100 -9.36 14.58 -1.30
CA ASP A 100 -8.48 14.70 -0.12
C ASP A 100 -8.62 16.03 0.62
N PHE A 101 -9.24 17.02 -0.04
CA PHE A 101 -9.46 18.35 0.49
C PHE A 101 -10.93 18.77 0.39
N PRO A 102 -11.85 18.15 1.15
CA PRO A 102 -13.30 18.40 1.01
C PRO A 102 -13.69 19.85 1.32
N GLU A 103 -12.85 20.61 2.01
CA GLU A 103 -13.06 22.04 2.31
C GLU A 103 -12.14 22.97 1.51
N PHE A 104 -11.62 22.49 0.37
CA PHE A 104 -10.65 23.22 -0.43
C PHE A 104 -11.10 24.66 -0.74
N GLU A 105 -12.36 24.81 -1.16
CA GLU A 105 -12.95 26.11 -1.51
C GLU A 105 -13.04 27.11 -0.34
N LYS A 106 -12.94 26.62 0.90
CA LYS A 106 -12.94 27.47 2.12
C LYS A 106 -11.56 27.97 2.49
N LEU A 107 -10.51 27.46 1.88
CA LEU A 107 -9.13 27.86 2.16
C LEU A 107 -8.84 29.24 1.55
N PRO A 108 -7.91 30.01 2.13
CA PRO A 108 -7.40 31.22 1.50
C PRO A 108 -6.86 30.93 0.08
N GLU A 109 -7.08 31.84 -0.86
CA GLU A 109 -6.67 31.67 -2.28
C GLU A 109 -5.19 31.33 -2.43
N SER A 110 -4.32 31.97 -1.63
CA SER A 110 -2.89 31.67 -1.63
C SER A 110 -2.57 30.24 -1.23
N THR A 111 -3.36 29.66 -0.34
CA THR A 111 -3.23 28.25 0.10
C THR A 111 -3.75 27.32 -0.97
N GLN A 112 -4.89 27.63 -1.59
CA GLN A 112 -5.45 26.88 -2.70
C GLN A 112 -4.45 26.78 -3.86
N ASN A 113 -3.87 27.90 -4.26
CA ASN A 113 -2.89 27.96 -5.35
C ASN A 113 -1.65 27.10 -5.04
N LYS A 114 -1.14 27.17 -3.80
CA LYS A 114 0.01 26.37 -3.37
C LYS A 114 -0.29 24.87 -3.42
N ILE A 115 -1.46 24.44 -2.97
CA ILE A 115 -1.89 23.05 -3.02
C ILE A 115 -2.02 22.59 -4.48
N LEU A 116 -2.69 23.37 -5.34
CA LEU A 116 -2.82 23.08 -6.76
C LEU A 116 -1.48 22.92 -7.45
N GLU A 117 -0.55 23.82 -7.23
CA GLU A 117 0.80 23.76 -7.79
C GLU A 117 1.53 22.50 -7.36
N GLN A 118 1.50 22.15 -6.09
CA GLN A 118 2.17 20.96 -5.55
C GLN A 118 1.57 19.67 -6.13
N VAL A 119 0.24 19.56 -6.14
CA VAL A 119 -0.45 18.36 -6.66
C VAL A 119 -0.26 18.25 -8.17
N MET A 120 -0.34 19.35 -8.90
CA MET A 120 -0.08 19.36 -10.34
C MET A 120 1.36 18.96 -10.66
N ALA A 121 2.34 19.47 -9.92
CA ALA A 121 3.76 19.11 -10.08
C ALA A 121 3.97 17.61 -9.83
N TYR A 122 3.33 17.06 -8.80
CA TYR A 122 3.35 15.62 -8.52
C TYR A 122 2.85 14.81 -9.71
N TYR A 123 1.64 15.11 -10.24
CA TYR A 123 1.10 14.35 -11.37
C TYR A 123 1.87 14.53 -12.67
N LYS A 124 2.43 15.72 -12.92
CA LYS A 124 3.32 15.95 -14.09
C LYS A 124 4.62 15.16 -14.00
N SER A 125 5.14 14.93 -12.80
CA SER A 125 6.38 14.18 -12.60
C SER A 125 6.16 12.67 -12.51
N LYS A 126 4.91 12.24 -12.28
CA LYS A 126 4.54 10.84 -12.11
C LYS A 126 4.69 10.07 -13.42
N LYS A 127 5.56 9.06 -13.43
CA LYS A 127 5.86 8.26 -14.62
C LYS A 127 5.05 6.97 -14.69
N PHE A 128 4.65 6.44 -13.54
CA PHE A 128 3.99 5.16 -13.41
C PHE A 128 2.82 5.23 -12.44
N SER A 129 1.86 4.33 -12.62
CA SER A 129 0.70 4.12 -11.76
C SER A 129 0.61 2.64 -11.41
N ALA A 130 0.29 2.34 -10.17
CA ALA A 130 0.00 0.99 -9.69
C ALA A 130 -1.53 0.84 -9.56
N ALA A 131 -2.12 -0.08 -10.32
CA ALA A 131 -3.58 -0.15 -10.50
C ALA A 131 -4.34 -0.30 -9.18
N THR A 132 -3.90 -1.20 -8.30
CA THR A 132 -4.56 -1.42 -7.01
C THR A 132 -4.36 -0.24 -6.07
N PHE A 133 -3.17 0.33 -6.04
CA PHE A 133 -2.87 1.51 -5.23
C PHE A 133 -3.81 2.67 -5.56
N GLU A 134 -4.01 2.94 -6.84
CA GLU A 134 -4.88 4.02 -7.33
C GLU A 134 -6.37 3.70 -7.13
N ASN A 135 -6.80 2.49 -7.52
CA ASN A 135 -8.21 2.10 -7.44
C ASN A 135 -8.75 2.11 -6.01
N TYR A 136 -7.95 1.67 -5.05
CA TYR A 136 -8.32 1.72 -3.64
C TYR A 136 -7.91 3.03 -2.95
N GLN A 137 -7.33 3.96 -3.69
CA GLN A 137 -6.89 5.26 -3.17
C GLN A 137 -6.04 5.09 -1.89
N LEU A 138 -5.01 4.28 -2.00
CA LEU A 138 -4.11 4.03 -0.88
C LEU A 138 -3.24 5.27 -0.63
N ARG A 139 -2.86 5.48 0.63
CA ARG A 139 -2.02 6.63 1.05
C ARG A 139 -0.54 6.31 1.09
N GLY A 140 -0.19 5.04 1.11
CA GLY A 140 1.18 4.56 1.22
C GLY A 140 1.21 3.07 1.50
N THR A 141 2.38 2.56 1.86
CA THR A 141 2.61 1.16 2.25
C THR A 141 3.22 1.08 3.65
N PRO A 142 2.83 0.11 4.48
CA PRO A 142 1.81 -0.90 4.22
C PRO A 142 0.39 -0.35 4.29
N SER A 143 -0.50 -0.90 3.47
CA SER A 143 -1.95 -0.70 3.59
C SER A 143 -2.64 -2.04 3.70
N THR A 144 -3.69 -2.11 4.49
CA THR A 144 -4.52 -3.30 4.65
C THR A 144 -5.92 -3.02 4.13
N LEU A 145 -6.43 -3.94 3.30
CA LEU A 145 -7.81 -3.94 2.82
C LEU A 145 -8.51 -5.17 3.38
N MET A 146 -9.72 -5.00 3.86
CA MET A 146 -10.54 -6.09 4.36
C MET A 146 -11.81 -6.19 3.51
N ILE A 147 -12.02 -7.36 2.94
CA ILE A 147 -13.13 -7.64 2.02
C ILE A 147 -13.90 -8.83 2.59
N ASP A 148 -15.22 -8.71 2.68
CA ASP A 148 -16.05 -9.78 3.18
C ASP A 148 -16.34 -10.86 2.11
N GLN A 149 -17.06 -11.92 2.50
CA GLN A 149 -17.43 -13.03 1.63
C GLN A 149 -18.34 -12.61 0.45
N LYS A 150 -18.98 -11.44 0.53
CA LYS A 150 -19.81 -10.87 -0.53
C LYS A 150 -19.01 -9.99 -1.50
N GLY A 151 -17.68 -9.86 -1.28
CA GLY A 151 -16.81 -9.00 -2.07
C GLY A 151 -16.91 -7.51 -1.70
N ILE A 152 -17.50 -7.17 -0.56
CA ILE A 152 -17.66 -5.78 -0.11
C ILE A 152 -16.44 -5.36 0.70
N LEU A 153 -15.86 -4.21 0.34
CA LEU A 153 -14.78 -3.60 1.11
C LEU A 153 -15.30 -3.11 2.46
N ARG A 154 -14.84 -3.75 3.53
CA ARG A 154 -15.29 -3.48 4.91
C ARG A 154 -14.37 -2.53 5.67
N GLY A 155 -13.15 -2.38 5.21
CA GLY A 155 -12.20 -1.47 5.83
C GLY A 155 -10.92 -1.29 5.01
N LYS A 156 -10.28 -0.14 5.26
CA LYS A 156 -9.02 0.26 4.66
C LYS A 156 -8.18 1.00 5.69
N TRP A 157 -6.98 0.49 5.97
CA TRP A 157 -6.06 1.07 6.95
C TRP A 157 -4.70 1.31 6.34
N PHE A 158 -4.05 2.37 6.79
CA PHE A 158 -2.67 2.70 6.47
C PHE A 158 -1.79 2.54 7.71
N GLY A 159 -0.64 1.89 7.55
CA GLY A 159 0.26 1.58 8.66
C GLY A 159 -0.09 0.30 9.38
N SER A 160 0.27 0.22 10.65
CA SER A 160 0.07 -0.94 11.55
C SER A 160 -0.58 -0.51 12.85
N GLY A 161 -0.98 -1.50 13.69
CA GLY A 161 -1.50 -1.22 15.04
C GLY A 161 -2.96 -0.76 15.07
N PHE A 162 -3.73 -1.02 14.02
CA PHE A 162 -5.16 -0.69 13.98
C PHE A 162 -6.06 -1.79 14.57
N GLY A 163 -5.48 -2.87 15.10
CA GLY A 163 -6.23 -3.95 15.73
C GLY A 163 -6.81 -4.95 14.72
N LEU A 164 -6.02 -5.39 13.75
CA LEU A 164 -6.42 -6.31 12.67
C LEU A 164 -7.22 -7.51 13.17
N THR A 165 -6.79 -8.15 14.27
CA THR A 165 -7.47 -9.30 14.86
C THR A 165 -8.91 -8.98 15.29
N ASN A 166 -9.14 -7.80 15.87
CA ASN A 166 -10.48 -7.39 16.31
C ASN A 166 -11.38 -7.09 15.10
N GLU A 167 -10.84 -6.48 14.07
CA GLU A 167 -11.58 -6.20 12.85
C GLU A 167 -11.98 -7.48 12.12
N ILE A 168 -11.09 -8.49 12.04
CA ILE A 168 -11.42 -9.80 11.47
C ILE A 168 -12.54 -10.45 12.27
N LYS A 169 -12.44 -10.51 13.61
CA LYS A 169 -13.50 -11.07 14.47
C LYS A 169 -14.84 -10.40 14.23
N ARG A 170 -14.86 -9.06 14.21
CA ARG A 170 -16.10 -8.29 13.97
C ARG A 170 -16.79 -8.71 12.67
N ILE A 171 -16.03 -8.95 11.59
CA ILE A 171 -16.61 -9.34 10.29
C ILE A 171 -17.06 -10.81 10.28
N LEU A 172 -16.36 -11.69 10.98
CA LEU A 172 -16.75 -13.09 11.10
C LEU A 172 -18.04 -13.28 11.94
N ASP A 173 -18.32 -12.37 12.88
CA ASP A 173 -19.49 -12.40 13.76
C ASP A 173 -20.75 -11.76 13.12
N GLU A 174 -20.65 -11.15 11.92
CA GLU A 174 -21.78 -10.56 11.16
C GLU A 174 -22.46 -11.57 10.23
#